data_10cc5ede8213341b204200646717c497
#
_entry.id   10cc5ede8213341b204200646717c497
#
_cell.length_a   1.000
_cell.length_b   1.000
_cell.length_c   1.000
_cell.angle_alpha   90.00
_cell.angle_beta   90.00
_cell.angle_gamma   90.00
#
_symmetry.space_group_name_H-M   'P 1'
#
loop_
_entity.id
_entity.type
_entity.pdbx_description
1 polymer ?
#
loop_
_entity_poly.entity_id
_entity_poly.type
_entity_poly.pdbx_seq_one_letter_code
_entity_poly.pdbx_strand_id
1 'polypeptide(L)'
;MCLLTQWIAVLLAGGLLASASAQRTNLEPGLDGDQPLPTVTFEWTSPGVLPAHYAITVDSSGRTAYLSDEMGPGEEKETQTGVPYLLDFVVSNGTAQRIFALAQQAGYFNRNFENEAHRPGEAAFKTFRYSEGPPDWSGHLTQGVRNETTFDYTDNSVIQQLATLFEQLAATVQLGRRLDYLHRTDPAALAKELEQANALADQRQLLELPAIAESLLRIADDSGLPPPTRQGARSLLALAER
;
A
#
# COMPACT_ATOMS: atom_id res chain seq x y z
N MET A 1 11.69 4.05 86.32
CA MET A 1 10.55 4.79 86.90
C MET A 1 9.39 4.71 85.89
N CYS A 2 8.43 3.92 86.31
CA CYS A 2 6.98 4.18 86.42
C CYS A 2 6.27 4.31 85.06
N LEU A 3 5.33 3.61 84.80
CA LEU A 3 4.16 2.83 85.27
C LEU A 3 3.21 2.81 84.06
N LEU A 4 2.83 1.63 83.58
CA LEU A 4 1.50 1.04 83.77
C LEU A 4 0.33 1.95 83.38
N THR A 5 -0.45 1.57 82.40
CA THR A 5 -1.81 1.07 82.72
C THR A 5 -2.43 0.44 81.50
N GLN A 6 -2.89 -0.80 81.63
CA GLN A 6 -3.85 -1.54 80.86
C GLN A 6 -5.19 -0.82 80.86
N TRP A 7 -5.99 -1.01 79.80
CA TRP A 7 -7.41 -1.35 79.94
C TRP A 7 -7.92 -2.13 78.70
N ILE A 8 -8.54 -3.21 79.07
CA ILE A 8 -9.27 -4.19 78.23
C ILE A 8 -10.70 -3.69 78.07
N ALA A 9 -11.30 -3.94 76.89
CA ALA A 9 -12.72 -4.26 76.70
C ALA A 9 -13.02 -4.46 75.23
N VAL A 10 -13.20 -5.66 74.81
CA VAL A 10 -14.46 -6.44 74.66
C VAL A 10 -15.23 -6.15 73.32
N LEU A 11 -15.11 -7.10 72.40
CA LEU A 11 -16.12 -7.72 71.50
C LEU A 11 -17.37 -6.94 71.21
N LEU A 12 -17.60 -6.74 69.90
CA LEU A 12 -18.92 -7.05 69.34
C LEU A 12 -18.78 -7.49 67.86
N ALA A 13 -19.20 -8.72 67.63
CA ALA A 13 -19.31 -9.33 66.35
C ALA A 13 -20.45 -8.63 65.57
N GLY A 14 -20.14 -8.16 64.40
CA GLY A 14 -21.11 -7.68 63.40
C GLY A 14 -20.72 -8.20 62.05
N GLY A 15 -21.23 -9.36 61.68
CA GLY A 15 -21.09 -9.91 60.38
C GLY A 15 -21.75 -9.01 59.30
N LEU A 16 -20.97 -8.43 58.47
CA LEU A 16 -21.41 -7.87 57.21
C LEU A 16 -20.91 -8.81 56.10
N LEU A 17 -21.83 -9.63 55.64
CA LEU A 17 -21.73 -10.33 54.39
C LEU A 17 -21.59 -9.27 53.28
N ALA A 18 -20.38 -8.97 52.92
CA ALA A 18 -20.09 -8.28 51.68
C ALA A 18 -20.40 -9.23 50.54
N SER A 19 -21.59 -9.12 50.03
CA SER A 19 -21.97 -9.68 48.73
C SER A 19 -20.99 -9.10 47.71
N ALA A 20 -19.97 -9.87 47.35
CA ALA A 20 -19.18 -9.61 46.17
C ALA A 20 -20.14 -9.78 44.97
N SER A 21 -20.76 -8.70 44.56
CA SER A 21 -21.36 -8.58 43.24
C SER A 21 -20.18 -8.71 42.28
N ALA A 22 -19.97 -9.93 41.80
CA ALA A 22 -19.20 -10.17 40.59
C ALA A 22 -19.93 -9.37 39.48
N GLN A 23 -19.50 -8.14 39.29
CA GLN A 23 -19.72 -7.47 38.01
C GLN A 23 -19.07 -8.38 36.96
N ARG A 24 -19.90 -9.26 36.39
CA ARG A 24 -19.62 -9.76 35.05
C ARG A 24 -19.54 -8.50 34.18
N THR A 25 -18.35 -7.98 33.99
CA THR A 25 -18.02 -7.23 32.80
C THR A 25 -18.38 -8.17 31.65
N ASN A 26 -19.56 -8.00 31.11
CA ASN A 26 -19.82 -8.40 29.75
C ASN A 26 -18.75 -7.66 28.94
N LEU A 27 -17.61 -8.30 28.73
CA LEU A 27 -16.83 -8.14 27.56
C LEU A 27 -17.73 -8.63 26.41
N GLU A 28 -18.68 -7.77 26.03
CA GLU A 28 -19.10 -7.80 24.63
C GLU A 28 -17.76 -7.78 23.88
N PRO A 29 -17.50 -8.74 22.97
CA PRO A 29 -16.45 -8.56 22.01
C PRO A 29 -16.86 -7.26 21.32
N GLY A 30 -16.21 -6.15 21.69
CA GLY A 30 -16.36 -4.90 20.98
C GLY A 30 -16.11 -5.28 19.55
N LEU A 31 -17.14 -5.20 18.77
CA LEU A 31 -17.04 -4.80 17.40
C LEU A 31 -16.30 -3.44 17.50
N ASP A 32 -14.97 -3.50 17.64
CA ASP A 32 -14.11 -2.45 17.15
C ASP A 32 -14.41 -2.44 15.67
N GLY A 33 -15.56 -1.84 15.38
CA GLY A 33 -16.06 -1.66 14.04
C GLY A 33 -14.92 -0.98 13.30
N ASP A 34 -14.52 -1.57 12.21
CA ASP A 34 -13.59 -1.05 11.23
C ASP A 34 -13.75 0.47 11.12
N GLN A 35 -13.09 1.20 12.02
CA GLN A 35 -12.98 2.63 11.82
C GLN A 35 -12.20 2.80 10.55
N PRO A 36 -12.77 3.50 9.58
CA PRO A 36 -12.10 3.67 8.31
C PRO A 36 -10.76 4.32 8.51
N LEU A 37 -9.72 3.61 8.11
CA LEU A 37 -8.36 4.10 8.21
C LEU A 37 -8.14 5.22 7.19
N PRO A 38 -7.35 6.24 7.55
CA PRO A 38 -6.93 7.25 6.57
C PRO A 38 -6.26 6.60 5.36
N THR A 39 -6.53 7.16 4.18
CA THR A 39 -5.95 6.69 2.91
C THR A 39 -5.25 7.80 2.15
N VAL A 40 -4.20 7.42 1.42
CA VAL A 40 -3.56 8.24 0.38
C VAL A 40 -3.72 7.52 -0.94
N THR A 41 -4.31 8.19 -1.91
CA THR A 41 -4.48 7.69 -3.28
C THR A 41 -3.63 8.49 -4.23
N PHE A 42 -2.95 7.81 -5.13
CA PHE A 42 -2.25 8.37 -6.27
C PHE A 42 -2.89 7.87 -7.56
N GLU A 43 -3.23 8.78 -8.45
CA GLU A 43 -3.69 8.47 -9.80
C GLU A 43 -2.72 9.04 -10.82
N TRP A 44 -2.47 8.28 -11.85
CA TRP A 44 -1.67 8.69 -12.99
C TRP A 44 -2.46 8.46 -14.28
N THR A 45 -2.49 9.47 -15.12
CA THR A 45 -3.15 9.42 -16.43
C THR A 45 -2.19 9.97 -17.47
N SER A 46 -1.91 9.20 -18.53
CA SER A 46 -1.05 9.62 -19.63
C SER A 46 -1.58 9.07 -20.95
N PRO A 47 -2.09 9.92 -21.83
CA PRO A 47 -2.53 9.48 -23.15
C PRO A 47 -1.37 8.86 -23.95
N GLY A 48 -1.62 7.74 -24.60
CA GLY A 48 -0.66 7.10 -25.51
C GLY A 48 0.43 6.25 -24.85
N VAL A 49 0.37 6.05 -23.52
CA VAL A 49 1.23 5.14 -22.77
C VAL A 49 0.36 4.01 -22.19
N LEU A 50 0.90 2.80 -22.02
CA LEU A 50 0.18 1.69 -21.42
C LEU A 50 0.77 1.33 -20.05
N PRO A 51 -0.08 1.23 -19.00
CA PRO A 51 -1.50 1.59 -19.00
C PRO A 51 -1.69 3.09 -19.12
N ALA A 52 -2.77 3.54 -19.78
CA ALA A 52 -3.07 4.97 -19.92
C ALA A 52 -3.54 5.60 -18.61
N HIS A 53 -4.12 4.78 -17.73
CA HIS A 53 -4.53 5.18 -16.38
C HIS A 53 -4.25 4.07 -15.38
N TYR A 54 -3.76 4.47 -14.18
CA TYR A 54 -3.73 3.61 -13.01
C TYR A 54 -3.93 4.41 -11.73
N ALA A 55 -4.40 3.73 -10.69
CA ALA A 55 -4.55 4.26 -9.34
C ALA A 55 -3.94 3.32 -8.31
N ILE A 56 -3.33 3.88 -7.28
CA ILE A 56 -2.82 3.14 -6.11
C ILE A 56 -3.38 3.82 -4.87
N THR A 57 -4.07 3.06 -4.03
CA THR A 57 -4.57 3.51 -2.73
C THR A 57 -3.87 2.76 -1.62
N VAL A 58 -3.30 3.49 -0.67
CA VAL A 58 -2.63 2.94 0.52
C VAL A 58 -3.35 3.43 1.77
N ASP A 59 -3.78 2.54 2.66
CA ASP A 59 -4.28 2.91 3.98
C ASP A 59 -3.17 3.02 5.03
N SER A 60 -3.47 3.57 6.18
CA SER A 60 -2.47 3.77 7.24
C SER A 60 -1.96 2.48 7.88
N SER A 61 -2.57 1.33 7.63
CA SER A 61 -2.06 0.01 8.01
C SER A 61 -1.12 -0.60 6.97
N GLY A 62 -1.00 0.02 5.79
CA GLY A 62 -0.21 -0.46 4.66
C GLY A 62 -0.99 -1.35 3.69
N ARG A 63 -2.29 -1.60 3.91
CA ARG A 63 -3.11 -2.29 2.89
C ARG A 63 -3.17 -1.42 1.66
N THR A 64 -2.93 -2.03 0.52
CA THR A 64 -2.75 -1.31 -0.75
C THR A 64 -3.55 -1.98 -1.83
N ALA A 65 -4.24 -1.19 -2.64
CA ALA A 65 -4.90 -1.63 -3.86
C ALA A 65 -4.30 -0.89 -5.06
N TYR A 66 -3.97 -1.64 -6.08
CA TYR A 66 -3.60 -1.15 -7.40
C TYR A 66 -4.74 -1.45 -8.37
N LEU A 67 -5.13 -0.45 -9.14
CA LEU A 67 -6.14 -0.56 -10.20
C LEU A 67 -5.56 0.02 -11.50
N SER A 68 -5.74 -0.65 -12.63
CA SER A 68 -5.52 -0.04 -13.94
C SER A 68 -6.59 -0.47 -14.93
N ASP A 69 -7.02 0.47 -15.77
CA ASP A 69 -8.13 0.26 -16.72
C ASP A 69 -7.73 -0.58 -17.92
N GLU A 70 -6.42 -0.67 -18.21
CA GLU A 70 -5.92 -1.18 -19.48
C GLU A 70 -4.85 -2.24 -19.31
N MET A 71 -4.59 -2.89 -20.41
CA MET A 71 -3.57 -3.91 -20.58
C MET A 71 -2.17 -3.38 -20.23
N GLY A 72 -1.38 -4.24 -19.62
CA GLY A 72 0.05 -3.97 -19.39
C GLY A 72 0.82 -3.94 -20.71
N PRO A 73 2.03 -3.34 -20.72
CA PRO A 73 2.91 -3.35 -21.88
C PRO A 73 3.19 -4.78 -22.34
N GLY A 74 2.88 -5.09 -23.60
CA GLY A 74 3.11 -6.39 -24.23
C GLY A 74 1.91 -7.34 -24.29
N GLU A 75 0.77 -6.99 -23.69
CA GLU A 75 -0.48 -7.75 -23.87
C GLU A 75 -1.13 -7.35 -25.19
N GLU A 76 -1.48 -8.33 -26.04
CA GLU A 76 -2.12 -8.06 -27.33
C GLU A 76 -3.61 -7.68 -27.16
N LYS A 77 -4.12 -6.90 -28.13
CA LYS A 77 -5.52 -6.41 -28.17
C LYS A 77 -6.58 -7.51 -28.08
N GLU A 78 -6.22 -8.76 -28.35
CA GLU A 78 -7.16 -9.91 -28.30
C GLU A 78 -7.64 -10.25 -26.88
N THR A 79 -6.95 -9.81 -25.84
CA THR A 79 -7.33 -9.99 -24.43
C THR A 79 -8.12 -8.81 -23.86
N GLN A 80 -8.57 -7.87 -24.68
CA GLN A 80 -9.41 -6.75 -24.23
C GLN A 80 -10.78 -7.26 -23.72
N THR A 81 -10.81 -7.75 -22.49
CA THR A 81 -12.07 -8.11 -21.83
C THR A 81 -12.79 -6.90 -21.25
N GLY A 82 -12.20 -5.70 -21.30
CA GLY A 82 -12.72 -4.50 -20.65
C GLY A 82 -12.71 -4.60 -19.11
N VAL A 83 -12.09 -5.64 -18.55
CA VAL A 83 -12.00 -5.83 -17.12
C VAL A 83 -10.73 -5.14 -16.59
N PRO A 84 -10.84 -4.21 -15.63
CA PRO A 84 -9.69 -3.58 -15.03
C PRO A 84 -8.79 -4.61 -14.33
N TYR A 85 -7.48 -4.38 -14.35
CA TYR A 85 -6.54 -5.16 -13.55
C TYR A 85 -6.55 -4.64 -12.12
N LEU A 86 -6.84 -5.51 -11.16
CA LEU A 86 -6.85 -5.21 -9.75
C LEU A 86 -5.85 -6.11 -9.03
N LEU A 87 -5.02 -5.52 -8.15
CA LEU A 87 -4.12 -6.24 -7.26
C LEU A 87 -4.16 -5.64 -5.86
N ASP A 88 -4.53 -6.47 -4.87
CA ASP A 88 -4.43 -6.13 -3.46
C ASP A 88 -3.15 -6.70 -2.87
N PHE A 89 -2.41 -5.88 -2.12
CA PHE A 89 -1.19 -6.29 -1.43
C PHE A 89 -0.97 -5.44 -0.17
N VAL A 90 0.10 -5.70 0.57
CA VAL A 90 0.45 -4.93 1.75
C VAL A 90 1.86 -4.37 1.55
N VAL A 91 2.00 -3.05 1.68
CA VAL A 91 3.32 -2.42 1.71
C VAL A 91 3.93 -2.53 3.11
N SER A 92 5.26 -2.48 3.19
CA SER A 92 5.95 -2.48 4.47
C SER A 92 5.54 -1.28 5.35
N ASN A 93 5.62 -1.46 6.66
CA ASN A 93 5.35 -0.36 7.60
C ASN A 93 6.23 0.87 7.31
N GLY A 94 7.48 0.68 6.87
CA GLY A 94 8.38 1.76 6.52
C GLY A 94 7.86 2.56 5.31
N THR A 95 7.38 1.90 4.29
CA THR A 95 6.79 2.53 3.10
C THR A 95 5.49 3.26 3.45
N ALA A 96 4.58 2.62 4.20
CA ALA A 96 3.34 3.25 4.65
C ALA A 96 3.62 4.52 5.47
N GLN A 97 4.47 4.44 6.49
CA GLN A 97 4.85 5.58 7.30
C GLN A 97 5.46 6.72 6.46
N ARG A 98 6.31 6.39 5.49
CA ARG A 98 6.91 7.40 4.62
C ARG A 98 5.88 8.08 3.73
N ILE A 99 4.93 7.34 3.16
CA ILE A 99 3.82 7.89 2.36
C ILE A 99 3.01 8.89 3.22
N PHE A 100 2.56 8.47 4.41
CA PHE A 100 1.76 9.34 5.27
C PHE A 100 2.54 10.53 5.83
N ALA A 101 3.82 10.38 6.14
CA ALA A 101 4.68 11.49 6.55
C ALA A 101 4.85 12.54 5.45
N LEU A 102 5.04 12.12 4.20
CA LEU A 102 5.12 13.04 3.05
C LEU A 102 3.76 13.70 2.77
N ALA A 103 2.66 12.95 2.85
CA ALA A 103 1.32 13.50 2.71
C ALA A 103 1.04 14.56 3.79
N GLN A 104 1.45 14.33 5.04
CA GLN A 104 1.35 15.30 6.13
C GLN A 104 2.20 16.54 5.86
N GLN A 105 3.45 16.39 5.41
CA GLN A 105 4.31 17.53 5.03
C GLN A 105 3.73 18.34 3.87
N ALA A 106 3.00 17.69 2.97
CA ALA A 106 2.25 18.35 1.89
C ALA A 106 0.91 18.96 2.37
N GLY A 107 0.61 18.95 3.69
CA GLY A 107 -0.64 19.43 4.24
C GLY A 107 -1.85 18.62 3.79
N TYR A 108 -1.67 17.32 3.57
CA TYR A 108 -2.70 16.42 3.09
C TYR A 108 -3.40 16.93 1.82
N PHE A 109 -2.65 17.56 0.92
CA PHE A 109 -3.09 18.05 -0.40
C PHE A 109 -4.19 19.12 -0.36
N ASN A 110 -4.21 19.95 0.68
CA ASN A 110 -5.22 21.00 0.88
C ASN A 110 -4.98 22.27 0.05
N ARG A 111 -4.00 22.24 -0.89
CA ARG A 111 -3.65 23.37 -1.78
C ARG A 111 -3.26 22.87 -3.16
N ASN A 112 -3.26 23.77 -4.14
CA ASN A 112 -2.75 23.49 -5.47
C ASN A 112 -1.20 23.39 -5.45
N PHE A 113 -0.66 22.37 -6.12
CA PHE A 113 0.77 22.14 -6.30
C PHE A 113 1.23 22.24 -7.75
N GLU A 114 0.31 22.55 -8.67
CA GLU A 114 0.62 22.79 -10.07
C GLU A 114 1.58 23.97 -10.23
N ASN A 115 2.63 23.82 -11.06
CA ASN A 115 3.45 24.95 -11.48
C ASN A 115 2.85 25.58 -12.74
N GLU A 116 2.08 26.64 -12.58
CA GLU A 116 1.40 27.36 -13.67
C GLU A 116 2.38 27.98 -14.71
N ALA A 117 3.66 28.13 -14.35
CA ALA A 117 4.68 28.60 -15.29
C ALA A 117 5.15 27.50 -16.26
N HIS A 118 4.89 26.24 -15.93
CA HIS A 118 5.16 25.12 -16.82
C HIS A 118 4.08 25.08 -17.90
N ARG A 119 4.50 25.08 -19.17
CA ARG A 119 3.54 24.89 -20.27
C ARG A 119 3.27 23.40 -20.43
N PRO A 120 2.02 22.96 -20.25
CA PRO A 120 1.69 21.55 -20.44
C PRO A 120 2.00 21.15 -21.89
N GLY A 121 2.77 20.08 -22.03
CA GLY A 121 2.88 19.34 -23.29
C GLY A 121 1.73 18.32 -23.41
N GLU A 122 1.94 17.22 -24.10
CA GLU A 122 1.08 16.03 -23.97
C GLU A 122 1.37 15.37 -22.61
N ALA A 123 0.88 15.99 -21.55
CA ALA A 123 1.34 15.74 -20.22
C ALA A 123 0.62 14.56 -19.56
N ALA A 124 1.37 13.77 -18.82
CA ALA A 124 0.80 12.86 -17.83
C ALA A 124 0.29 13.69 -16.64
N PHE A 125 -0.98 13.54 -16.30
CA PHE A 125 -1.55 14.15 -15.10
C PHE A 125 -1.41 13.21 -13.91
N LYS A 126 -1.04 13.78 -12.76
CA LYS A 126 -0.91 13.11 -11.49
C LYS A 126 -1.89 13.73 -10.50
N THR A 127 -2.66 12.89 -9.83
CA THR A 127 -3.60 13.34 -8.80
C THR A 127 -3.27 12.66 -7.49
N PHE A 128 -3.13 13.43 -6.43
CA PHE A 128 -3.10 12.92 -5.06
C PHE A 128 -4.41 13.23 -4.36
N ARG A 129 -4.91 12.23 -3.62
CA ARG A 129 -6.05 12.37 -2.71
C ARG A 129 -5.69 11.90 -1.31
N TYR A 130 -6.21 12.59 -0.31
CA TYR A 130 -6.21 12.15 1.08
C TYR A 130 -7.65 12.02 1.56
N SER A 131 -7.97 10.94 2.27
CA SER A 131 -9.28 10.72 2.85
C SER A 131 -9.16 10.17 4.27
N GLU A 132 -9.99 10.68 5.19
CA GLU A 132 -10.18 10.19 6.56
C GLU A 132 -11.47 9.37 6.65
N GLY A 133 -11.77 8.55 5.70
CA GLY A 133 -12.97 7.72 5.66
C GLY A 133 -12.68 6.34 5.14
N PRO A 134 -13.67 5.42 5.17
CA PRO A 134 -13.47 4.11 4.57
C PRO A 134 -13.08 4.29 3.12
N PRO A 135 -12.04 3.56 2.66
CA PRO A 135 -11.75 3.54 1.26
C PRO A 135 -12.98 2.95 0.55
N ASP A 136 -13.59 3.71 -0.31
CA ASP A 136 -14.49 3.13 -1.29
C ASP A 136 -13.62 2.54 -2.40
N TRP A 137 -13.40 1.25 -2.33
CA TRP A 137 -12.68 0.48 -3.34
C TRP A 137 -13.36 0.54 -4.73
N SER A 138 -14.59 1.05 -4.80
CA SER A 138 -15.31 1.31 -6.06
C SER A 138 -14.93 2.64 -6.71
N GLY A 139 -14.06 3.44 -6.09
CA GLY A 139 -13.66 4.76 -6.56
C GLY A 139 -14.63 5.88 -6.21
N HIS A 140 -15.73 5.58 -5.49
CA HIS A 140 -16.68 6.56 -4.99
C HIS A 140 -16.47 6.79 -3.49
N LEU A 141 -16.08 7.99 -3.10
CA LEU A 141 -15.76 8.32 -1.71
C LEU A 141 -17.02 8.71 -0.94
N THR A 142 -17.33 7.93 0.09
CA THR A 142 -18.39 8.24 1.03
C THR A 142 -17.80 8.86 2.30
N GLN A 143 -18.25 10.05 2.64
CA GLN A 143 -18.10 10.81 3.89
C GLN A 143 -16.72 10.77 4.59
N GLY A 144 -16.02 11.89 4.57
CA GLY A 144 -14.76 12.14 5.28
C GLY A 144 -14.11 13.43 4.80
N VAL A 145 -13.07 13.88 5.50
CA VAL A 145 -12.21 14.96 4.99
C VAL A 145 -11.54 14.44 3.73
N ARG A 146 -11.74 15.16 2.65
CA ARG A 146 -11.17 14.85 1.35
C ARG A 146 -10.45 16.04 0.80
N ASN A 147 -9.15 15.90 0.63
CA ASN A 147 -8.33 16.86 -0.07
C ASN A 147 -7.78 16.24 -1.35
N GLU A 148 -7.64 17.06 -2.38
CA GLU A 148 -7.15 16.61 -3.68
C GLU A 148 -6.29 17.69 -4.33
N THR A 149 -5.23 17.25 -5.01
CA THR A 149 -4.44 18.11 -5.89
C THR A 149 -4.11 17.35 -7.18
N THR A 150 -4.24 18.04 -8.30
CA THR A 150 -3.87 17.49 -9.62
C THR A 150 -2.81 18.41 -10.23
N PHE A 151 -1.80 17.83 -10.87
CA PHE A 151 -0.72 18.56 -11.53
C PHE A 151 -0.14 17.73 -12.68
N ASP A 152 0.40 18.38 -13.68
CA ASP A 152 1.29 17.78 -14.68
C ASP A 152 2.74 17.92 -14.25
N TYR A 153 3.10 19.09 -13.69
CA TYR A 153 4.43 19.39 -13.17
C TYR A 153 4.36 20.18 -11.86
N THR A 154 5.27 19.91 -10.95
CA THR A 154 5.39 20.61 -9.67
C THR A 154 6.86 20.80 -9.29
N ASP A 155 7.22 21.95 -8.71
CA ASP A 155 8.52 22.20 -8.10
C ASP A 155 8.58 21.79 -6.63
N ASN A 156 7.46 21.34 -6.07
CA ASN A 156 7.40 20.94 -4.67
C ASN A 156 8.12 19.58 -4.47
N SER A 157 9.27 19.61 -3.80
CA SER A 157 10.10 18.42 -3.60
C SER A 157 9.43 17.33 -2.79
N VAL A 158 8.49 17.66 -1.90
CA VAL A 158 7.74 16.67 -1.09
C VAL A 158 6.77 15.91 -1.99
N ILE A 159 6.04 16.63 -2.85
CA ILE A 159 5.12 16.02 -3.82
C ILE A 159 5.89 15.17 -4.85
N GLN A 160 7.04 15.64 -5.33
CA GLN A 160 7.89 14.85 -6.24
C GLN A 160 8.38 13.55 -5.58
N GLN A 161 8.81 13.59 -4.32
CA GLN A 161 9.22 12.39 -3.59
C GLN A 161 8.06 11.42 -3.41
N LEU A 162 6.88 11.93 -3.09
CA LEU A 162 5.69 11.10 -2.93
C LEU A 162 5.28 10.46 -4.27
N ALA A 163 5.29 11.23 -5.37
CA ALA A 163 5.02 10.70 -6.71
C ALA A 163 6.01 9.58 -7.08
N THR A 164 7.30 9.79 -6.83
CA THR A 164 8.34 8.78 -7.08
C THR A 164 8.08 7.48 -6.32
N LEU A 165 7.63 7.53 -5.06
CA LEU A 165 7.28 6.32 -4.30
C LEU A 165 6.13 5.55 -4.96
N PHE A 166 5.07 6.24 -5.35
CA PHE A 166 3.94 5.60 -6.02
C PHE A 166 4.27 5.08 -7.41
N GLU A 167 5.09 5.80 -8.18
CA GLU A 167 5.59 5.34 -9.48
C GLU A 167 6.46 4.07 -9.34
N GLN A 168 7.28 3.98 -8.31
CA GLN A 168 8.05 2.76 -8.01
C GLN A 168 7.15 1.59 -7.61
N LEU A 169 6.08 1.83 -6.82
CA LEU A 169 5.08 0.80 -6.51
C LEU A 169 4.37 0.33 -7.78
N ALA A 170 3.93 1.27 -8.63
CA ALA A 170 3.31 0.95 -9.92
C ALA A 170 4.24 0.12 -10.81
N ALA A 171 5.50 0.52 -10.92
CA ALA A 171 6.50 -0.19 -11.72
C ALA A 171 6.67 -1.64 -11.26
N THR A 172 6.66 -1.88 -9.94
CA THR A 172 6.75 -3.24 -9.38
C THR A 172 5.52 -4.07 -9.74
N VAL A 173 4.31 -3.53 -9.57
CA VAL A 173 3.06 -4.25 -9.91
C VAL A 173 2.99 -4.55 -11.41
N GLN A 174 3.31 -3.56 -12.26
CA GLN A 174 3.33 -3.73 -13.71
C GLN A 174 4.38 -4.76 -14.16
N LEU A 175 5.55 -4.79 -13.50
CA LEU A 175 6.54 -5.83 -13.71
C LEU A 175 5.95 -7.22 -13.42
N GLY A 176 5.27 -7.42 -12.29
CA GLY A 176 4.65 -8.70 -11.93
C GLY A 176 3.67 -9.17 -13.01
N ARG A 177 2.78 -8.27 -13.44
CA ARG A 177 1.83 -8.54 -14.53
C ARG A 177 2.53 -8.92 -15.83
N ARG A 178 3.57 -8.21 -16.20
CA ARG A 178 4.35 -8.49 -17.41
C ARG A 178 5.10 -9.82 -17.32
N LEU A 179 5.67 -10.15 -16.17
CA LEU A 179 6.31 -11.44 -15.94
C LEU A 179 5.31 -12.60 -16.10
N ASP A 180 4.10 -12.47 -15.55
CA ASP A 180 3.04 -13.46 -15.71
C ASP A 180 2.58 -13.64 -17.16
N TYR A 181 2.51 -12.57 -17.91
CA TYR A 181 2.21 -12.62 -19.32
C TYR A 181 3.31 -13.33 -20.12
N LEU A 182 4.57 -12.91 -19.95
CA LEU A 182 5.73 -13.48 -20.65
C LEU A 182 5.98 -14.94 -20.27
N HIS A 183 5.73 -15.31 -19.01
CA HIS A 183 5.85 -16.70 -18.56
C HIS A 183 4.95 -17.65 -19.37
N ARG A 184 3.77 -17.17 -19.77
CA ARG A 184 2.82 -17.98 -20.54
C ARG A 184 3.07 -17.93 -22.05
N THR A 185 3.65 -16.83 -22.57
CA THR A 185 3.65 -16.54 -24.01
C THR A 185 5.05 -16.54 -24.63
N ASP A 186 6.08 -16.08 -23.91
CA ASP A 186 7.43 -15.91 -24.46
C ASP A 186 8.53 -16.12 -23.39
N PRO A 187 8.99 -17.37 -23.19
CA PRO A 187 10.05 -17.67 -22.25
C PRO A 187 11.40 -16.99 -22.56
N ALA A 188 11.67 -16.62 -23.81
CA ALA A 188 12.91 -15.94 -24.18
C ALA A 188 12.86 -14.47 -23.78
N ALA A 189 11.74 -13.79 -24.02
CA ALA A 189 11.50 -12.43 -23.54
C ALA A 189 11.44 -12.38 -22.00
N LEU A 190 10.87 -13.39 -21.35
CA LEU A 190 10.87 -13.51 -19.88
C LEU A 190 12.27 -13.47 -19.28
N ALA A 191 13.23 -14.21 -19.86
CA ALA A 191 14.61 -14.23 -19.37
C ALA A 191 15.25 -12.83 -19.41
N LYS A 192 15.03 -12.10 -20.51
CA LYS A 192 15.52 -10.72 -20.66
C LYS A 192 14.83 -9.75 -19.70
N GLU A 193 13.55 -9.90 -19.49
CA GLU A 193 12.78 -9.06 -18.55
C GLU A 193 13.26 -9.25 -17.12
N LEU A 194 13.52 -10.49 -16.70
CA LEU A 194 14.08 -10.79 -15.37
C LEU A 194 15.48 -10.22 -15.19
N GLU A 195 16.34 -10.22 -16.23
CA GLU A 195 17.64 -9.57 -16.17
C GLU A 195 17.50 -8.06 -15.95
N GLN A 196 16.63 -7.40 -16.69
CA GLN A 196 16.33 -5.98 -16.53
C GLN A 196 15.74 -5.68 -15.15
N ALA A 197 14.80 -6.50 -14.68
CA ALA A 197 14.19 -6.35 -13.36
C ALA A 197 15.23 -6.46 -12.21
N ASN A 198 16.19 -7.39 -12.30
CA ASN A 198 17.28 -7.46 -11.33
C ASN A 198 18.13 -6.19 -11.33
N ALA A 199 18.46 -5.64 -12.51
CA ALA A 199 19.21 -4.39 -12.61
C ALA A 199 18.44 -3.20 -12.01
N LEU A 200 17.13 -3.12 -12.23
CA LEU A 200 16.25 -2.09 -11.62
C LEU A 200 16.18 -2.24 -10.10
N ALA A 201 16.10 -3.46 -9.60
CA ALA A 201 16.06 -3.76 -8.15
C ALA A 201 17.38 -3.36 -7.49
N ASP A 202 18.54 -3.66 -8.11
CA ASP A 202 19.87 -3.25 -7.63
C ASP A 202 20.00 -1.71 -7.58
N GLN A 203 19.36 -0.99 -8.51
CA GLN A 203 19.28 0.46 -8.55
C GLN A 203 18.22 1.04 -7.61
N ARG A 204 17.49 0.20 -6.86
CA ARG A 204 16.38 0.59 -5.96
C ARG A 204 15.25 1.34 -6.68
N GLN A 205 15.01 0.99 -7.93
CA GLN A 205 13.90 1.56 -8.73
C GLN A 205 12.60 0.76 -8.58
N LEU A 206 12.66 -0.44 -8.02
CA LEU A 206 11.50 -1.26 -7.64
C LEU A 206 11.29 -1.17 -6.13
N LEU A 207 10.04 -0.99 -5.72
CA LEU A 207 9.65 -0.89 -4.32
C LEU A 207 8.61 -1.97 -4.01
N GLU A 208 8.72 -2.60 -2.81
CA GLU A 208 7.77 -3.64 -2.37
C GLU A 208 7.70 -4.85 -3.30
N LEU A 209 8.85 -5.44 -3.62
CA LEU A 209 8.94 -6.70 -4.38
C LEU A 209 8.05 -7.83 -3.82
N PRO A 210 7.75 -7.91 -2.49
CA PRO A 210 6.79 -8.89 -1.98
C PRO A 210 5.41 -8.83 -2.65
N ALA A 211 4.99 -7.69 -3.21
CA ALA A 211 3.73 -7.56 -3.94
C ALA A 211 3.62 -8.49 -5.17
N ILE A 212 4.74 -8.90 -5.74
CA ILE A 212 4.82 -9.78 -6.92
C ILE A 212 5.48 -11.13 -6.62
N ALA A 213 5.67 -11.46 -5.34
CA ALA A 213 6.37 -12.69 -4.93
C ALA A 213 5.71 -13.96 -5.51
N GLU A 214 4.39 -14.00 -5.61
CA GLU A 214 3.68 -15.15 -6.18
C GLU A 214 4.03 -15.38 -7.66
N SER A 215 4.12 -14.31 -8.46
CA SER A 215 4.55 -14.39 -9.86
C SER A 215 6.00 -14.87 -9.97
N LEU A 216 6.88 -14.35 -9.12
CA LEU A 216 8.28 -14.76 -9.08
C LEU A 216 8.44 -16.22 -8.64
N LEU A 217 7.65 -16.69 -7.65
CA LEU A 217 7.67 -18.11 -7.21
C LEU A 217 7.24 -19.05 -8.32
N ARG A 218 6.15 -18.73 -9.04
CA ARG A 218 5.71 -19.56 -10.19
C ARG A 218 6.81 -19.74 -11.23
N ILE A 219 7.55 -18.66 -11.54
CA ILE A 219 8.66 -18.71 -12.50
C ILE A 219 9.87 -19.47 -11.92
N ALA A 220 10.22 -19.24 -10.66
CA ALA A 220 11.36 -19.89 -9.99
C ALA A 220 11.23 -21.41 -9.90
N ASP A 221 9.99 -21.93 -9.78
CA ASP A 221 9.67 -23.34 -9.59
C ASP A 221 9.31 -24.04 -10.90
N ASP A 222 9.13 -23.33 -12.00
CA ASP A 222 8.83 -23.93 -13.31
C ASP A 222 10.03 -24.67 -13.88
N SER A 223 10.01 -26.00 -13.79
CA SER A 223 11.06 -26.89 -14.33
C SER A 223 11.19 -26.83 -15.86
N GLY A 224 10.17 -26.35 -16.58
CA GLY A 224 10.19 -26.18 -18.03
C GLY A 224 11.03 -24.99 -18.49
N LEU A 225 11.35 -24.07 -17.59
CA LEU A 225 12.17 -22.91 -17.88
C LEU A 225 13.68 -23.20 -17.73
N PRO A 226 14.53 -22.49 -18.54
CA PRO A 226 15.98 -22.58 -18.41
C PRO A 226 16.47 -22.24 -16.99
N PRO A 227 17.52 -22.91 -16.47
CA PRO A 227 18.06 -22.62 -15.14
C PRO A 227 18.42 -21.14 -14.90
N PRO A 228 19.00 -20.38 -15.86
CA PRO A 228 19.28 -18.96 -15.66
C PRO A 228 18.01 -18.12 -15.43
N THR A 229 16.92 -18.41 -16.16
CA THR A 229 15.64 -17.71 -16.01
C THR A 229 15.05 -17.91 -14.60
N ARG A 230 15.02 -19.18 -14.13
CA ARG A 230 14.60 -19.49 -12.76
C ARG A 230 15.50 -18.82 -11.71
N GLN A 231 16.79 -18.77 -11.96
CA GLN A 231 17.73 -18.10 -11.04
C GLN A 231 17.48 -16.58 -10.99
N GLY A 232 17.16 -15.94 -12.10
CA GLY A 232 16.79 -14.53 -12.14
C GLY A 232 15.58 -14.22 -11.24
N ALA A 233 14.54 -15.07 -11.29
CA ALA A 233 13.38 -14.94 -10.41
C ALA A 233 13.74 -15.17 -8.93
N ARG A 234 14.57 -16.17 -8.60
CA ARG A 234 15.05 -16.40 -7.23
C ARG A 234 15.87 -15.24 -6.67
N SER A 235 16.66 -14.58 -7.51
CA SER A 235 17.42 -13.39 -7.08
C SER A 235 16.50 -12.26 -6.64
N LEU A 236 15.42 -11.99 -7.38
CA LEU A 236 14.40 -11.00 -7.00
C LEU A 236 13.64 -11.41 -5.72
N LEU A 237 13.30 -12.70 -5.57
CA LEU A 237 12.68 -13.20 -4.33
C LEU A 237 13.57 -13.00 -3.11
N ALA A 238 14.87 -13.28 -3.23
CA ALA A 238 15.82 -13.05 -2.15
C ALA A 238 15.98 -11.57 -1.76
N LEU A 239 15.67 -10.64 -2.67
CA LEU A 239 15.57 -9.20 -2.36
C LEU A 239 14.24 -8.85 -1.68
N ALA A 240 13.15 -9.54 -2.02
CA ALA A 240 11.83 -9.35 -1.42
C ALA A 240 11.76 -9.77 0.06
N GLU A 241 12.65 -10.66 0.50
CA GLU A 241 12.69 -11.19 1.88
C GLU A 241 13.55 -10.34 2.84
N ARG A 242 14.21 -9.28 2.35
CA ARG A 242 15.11 -8.40 3.14
C ARG A 242 14.39 -7.19 3.70
#